data_1817938f20ff6e6965f7089acf7514df
#
_entry.id   1817938f20ff6e6965f7089acf7514df
#
_cell.length_a   1.000
_cell.length_b   1.000
_cell.length_c   1.000
_cell.angle_alpha   90.00
_cell.angle_beta   90.00
_cell.angle_gamma   90.00
#
_symmetry.space_group_name_H-M   'P 1'
#
loop_
_entity.id
_entity.type
_entity.pdbx_description
1 polymer ?
#
loop_
_entity_poly.entity_id
_entity_poly.type
_entity_poly.pdbx_seq_one_letter_code
_entity_poly.pdbx_strand_id
1 'polypeptide(L)'
;MSTLHPDSELMDLLDRIAAQDDAALKRLYERTSSQLFGLALRIVRNRDAAEDVLQEAFLTIWRGAGSYRASLSPPMAWMGLIVRSRALDALRKRTTDRADLMNELDDAMAQTLDGDAPNPMDAADASDQAFALHHCL
;
A
#
# COMPACT_ATOMS: atom_id res chain seq x y z
N MET A 1 -15.72 28.37 2.30
CA MET A 1 -16.26 27.92 2.09
C MET A 1 -16.42 26.61 1.96
N SER A 2 -17.32 26.22 2.24
CA SER A 2 -17.63 24.88 2.28
C SER A 2 -17.29 24.23 1.03
N THR A 3 -16.82 24.99 0.21
CA THR A 3 -16.60 24.47 -1.06
C THR A 3 -15.30 23.83 -1.26
N LEU A 4 -14.57 23.59 -0.19
CA LEU A 4 -13.33 22.88 -0.36
C LEU A 4 -13.61 21.48 -0.86
N HIS A 5 -13.06 21.17 -1.98
CA HIS A 5 -13.14 19.83 -2.52
C HIS A 5 -12.37 18.89 -1.58
N PRO A 6 -12.85 17.65 -1.36
CA PRO A 6 -12.10 16.72 -0.52
C PRO A 6 -10.65 16.55 -0.93
N ASP A 7 -10.40 16.60 -2.24
CA ASP A 7 -9.04 16.50 -2.73
C ASP A 7 -8.19 17.68 -2.30
N SER A 8 -8.78 18.86 -2.22
CA SER A 8 -8.04 20.05 -1.81
C SER A 8 -7.54 19.94 -0.38
N GLU A 9 -8.37 19.40 0.50
CA GLU A 9 -7.95 19.21 1.87
C GLU A 9 -6.81 18.20 1.94
N LEU A 10 -6.94 17.10 1.21
CA LEU A 10 -5.90 16.07 1.24
C LEU A 10 -4.61 16.57 0.63
N MET A 11 -4.69 17.37 -0.43
CA MET A 11 -3.49 17.94 -1.02
C MET A 11 -2.79 18.88 -0.06
N ASP A 12 -3.57 19.67 0.66
CA ASP A 12 -2.99 20.57 1.66
C ASP A 12 -2.32 19.78 2.77
N LEU A 13 -2.95 18.71 3.22
CA LEU A 13 -2.36 17.87 4.27
C LEU A 13 -1.05 17.24 3.80
N LEU A 14 -1.03 16.74 2.56
CA LEU A 14 0.21 16.17 2.03
C LEU A 14 1.32 17.20 1.93
N ASP A 15 0.96 18.42 1.57
CA ASP A 15 1.92 19.50 1.50
C ASP A 15 2.53 19.80 2.87
N ARG A 16 1.69 19.81 3.87
CA ARG A 16 2.13 20.05 5.25
C ARG A 16 2.96 18.87 5.78
N ILE A 17 2.60 17.65 5.40
CA ILE A 17 3.39 16.47 5.77
C ILE A 17 4.78 16.57 5.15
N ALA A 18 4.86 17.04 3.91
CA ALA A 18 6.15 17.24 3.26
C ALA A 18 7.01 18.22 4.05
N ALA A 19 6.39 19.13 4.78
CA ALA A 19 7.10 20.07 5.65
C ALA A 19 7.28 19.50 7.06
N GLN A 20 7.05 18.21 7.24
CA GLN A 20 7.26 17.49 8.50
C GLN A 20 6.27 17.89 9.60
N ASP A 21 5.06 18.21 9.21
CA ASP A 21 3.99 18.54 10.16
C ASP A 21 3.28 17.24 10.57
N ASP A 22 3.61 16.72 11.74
CA ASP A 22 3.04 15.46 12.18
C ASP A 22 1.56 15.58 12.55
N ALA A 23 1.09 16.75 12.89
CA ALA A 23 -0.34 16.95 13.11
C ALA A 23 -1.10 16.76 11.80
N ALA A 24 -0.50 17.16 10.68
CA ALA A 24 -1.11 16.94 9.39
C ALA A 24 -1.18 15.44 9.05
N LEU A 25 -0.18 14.68 9.44
CA LEU A 25 -0.22 13.23 9.22
C LEU A 25 -1.35 12.60 10.02
N LYS A 26 -1.52 13.01 11.27
CA LYS A 26 -2.60 12.49 12.09
C LYS A 26 -3.95 12.81 11.46
N ARG A 27 -4.11 14.03 10.99
CA ARG A 27 -5.35 14.44 10.35
C ARG A 27 -5.60 13.62 9.07
N LEU A 28 -4.57 13.41 8.29
CA LEU A 28 -4.70 12.62 7.07
C LEU A 28 -5.13 11.20 7.41
N TYR A 29 -4.54 10.62 8.44
CA TYR A 29 -4.91 9.29 8.89
C TYR A 29 -6.40 9.25 9.26
N GLU A 30 -6.85 10.23 10.03
CA GLU A 30 -8.25 10.29 10.45
C GLU A 30 -9.18 10.37 9.24
N ARG A 31 -8.76 11.07 8.20
CA ARG A 31 -9.61 11.29 7.04
C ARG A 31 -9.64 10.12 6.07
N THR A 32 -8.58 9.34 6.02
CA THR A 32 -8.43 8.37 4.94
C THR A 32 -8.23 6.93 5.41
N SER A 33 -7.98 6.71 6.70
CA SER A 33 -7.58 5.39 7.14
C SER A 33 -8.61 4.32 6.86
N SER A 34 -9.90 4.61 7.03
CA SER A 34 -10.89 3.56 6.84
C SER A 34 -10.99 3.15 5.36
N GLN A 35 -10.90 4.09 4.44
CA GLN A 35 -10.89 3.76 3.03
C GLN A 35 -9.65 2.97 2.65
N LEU A 36 -8.50 3.41 3.13
CA LEU A 36 -7.25 2.74 2.80
C LEU A 36 -7.15 1.39 3.48
N PHE A 37 -7.69 1.27 4.70
CA PHE A 37 -7.76 -0.02 5.36
C PHE A 37 -8.62 -0.99 4.56
N GLY A 38 -9.76 -0.52 4.07
CA GLY A 38 -10.64 -1.35 3.25
C GLY A 38 -9.95 -1.86 2.01
N LEU A 39 -9.15 -1.01 1.38
CA LEU A 39 -8.37 -1.43 0.22
C LEU A 39 -7.36 -2.50 0.59
N ALA A 40 -6.62 -2.28 1.68
CA ALA A 40 -5.63 -3.25 2.13
C ALA A 40 -6.30 -4.58 2.47
N LEU A 41 -7.43 -4.52 3.16
CA LEU A 41 -8.13 -5.72 3.59
C LEU A 41 -8.61 -6.54 2.40
N ARG A 42 -9.06 -5.89 1.36
CA ARG A 42 -9.50 -6.60 0.16
C ARG A 42 -8.36 -7.35 -0.49
N ILE A 43 -7.15 -6.84 -0.37
CA ILE A 43 -6.00 -7.47 -0.99
C ILE A 43 -5.44 -8.58 -0.11
N VAL A 44 -5.17 -8.29 1.15
CA VAL A 44 -4.50 -9.28 2.01
C VAL A 44 -5.47 -10.21 2.72
N ARG A 45 -6.73 -9.84 2.83
CA ARG A 45 -7.80 -10.65 3.40
C ARG A 45 -7.53 -11.14 4.81
N ASN A 46 -6.81 -10.36 5.56
CA ASN A 46 -6.47 -10.65 6.94
C ASN A 46 -6.39 -9.32 7.67
N ARG A 47 -7.11 -9.21 8.77
CA ARG A 47 -7.23 -7.94 9.45
C ARG A 47 -5.90 -7.45 10.00
N ASP A 48 -5.15 -8.35 10.64
CA ASP A 48 -3.85 -7.96 11.21
C ASP A 48 -2.87 -7.56 10.11
N ALA A 49 -2.87 -8.30 9.02
CA ALA A 49 -2.00 -7.96 7.90
C ALA A 49 -2.40 -6.62 7.29
N ALA A 50 -3.70 -6.36 7.20
CA ALA A 50 -4.17 -5.10 6.66
C ALA A 50 -3.76 -3.92 7.54
N GLU A 51 -3.78 -4.11 8.85
CA GLU A 51 -3.35 -3.07 9.77
C GLU A 51 -1.86 -2.78 9.61
N ASP A 52 -1.06 -3.81 9.45
CA ASP A 52 0.37 -3.64 9.23
C ASP A 52 0.62 -2.91 7.91
N VAL A 53 -0.11 -3.28 6.87
CA VAL A 53 0.00 -2.62 5.58
C VAL A 53 -0.33 -1.15 5.70
N LEU A 54 -1.40 -0.84 6.43
CA LEU A 54 -1.81 0.54 6.60
C LEU A 54 -0.75 1.35 7.32
N GLN A 55 -0.15 0.80 8.37
CA GLN A 55 0.91 1.48 9.09
C GLN A 55 2.11 1.74 8.18
N GLU A 56 2.52 0.75 7.44
CA GLU A 56 3.64 0.92 6.52
C GLU A 56 3.34 1.93 5.43
N ALA A 57 2.10 1.92 4.96
CA ALA A 57 1.70 2.88 3.96
C ALA A 57 1.80 4.32 4.47
N PHE A 58 1.37 4.54 5.70
CA PHE A 58 1.45 5.88 6.26
C PHE A 58 2.89 6.30 6.56
N LEU A 59 3.75 5.37 6.91
CA LEU A 59 5.17 5.69 7.00
C LEU A 59 5.74 6.09 5.64
N THR A 60 5.34 5.39 4.61
CA THR A 60 5.76 5.73 3.26
C THR A 60 5.23 7.10 2.86
N ILE A 61 3.99 7.40 3.21
CA ILE A 61 3.41 8.71 2.95
C ILE A 61 4.19 9.80 3.66
N TRP A 62 4.53 9.55 4.93
CA TRP A 62 5.31 10.51 5.70
C TRP A 62 6.63 10.83 5.02
N ARG A 63 7.31 9.81 4.54
CA ARG A 63 8.62 9.99 3.91
C ARG A 63 8.53 10.52 2.49
N GLY A 64 7.46 10.19 1.79
CA GLY A 64 7.35 10.47 0.37
C GLY A 64 6.42 11.60 -0.01
N ALA A 65 5.83 12.28 0.96
CA ALA A 65 4.85 13.32 0.64
C ALA A 65 5.43 14.42 -0.23
N GLY A 66 6.73 14.68 -0.08
CA GLY A 66 7.37 15.71 -0.88
C GLY A 66 7.44 15.39 -2.36
N SER A 67 7.29 14.12 -2.72
CA SER A 67 7.33 13.73 -4.13
C SER A 67 5.93 13.62 -4.74
N TYR A 68 4.89 13.82 -3.95
CA TYR A 68 3.54 13.78 -4.49
C TYR A 68 3.34 14.97 -5.45
N ARG A 69 2.73 14.71 -6.58
CA ARG A 69 2.44 15.74 -7.58
C ARG A 69 0.96 15.75 -7.89
N ALA A 70 0.28 16.80 -7.47
CA ALA A 70 -1.15 16.91 -7.70
C ALA A 70 -1.48 16.92 -9.19
N SER A 71 -0.55 17.40 -10.01
CA SER A 71 -0.78 17.44 -11.44
C SER A 71 -0.79 16.07 -12.08
N LEU A 72 -0.25 15.07 -11.41
CA LEU A 72 -0.16 13.73 -11.98
C LEU A 72 -1.27 12.81 -11.50
N SER A 73 -1.75 12.98 -10.28
CA SER A 73 -2.81 12.12 -9.78
C SER A 73 -3.49 12.73 -8.57
N PRO A 74 -4.75 12.37 -8.33
CA PRO A 74 -5.44 12.80 -7.11
C PRO A 74 -4.78 12.18 -5.88
N PRO A 75 -4.92 12.83 -4.73
CA PRO A 75 -4.25 12.33 -3.51
C PRO A 75 -4.67 10.92 -3.11
N MET A 76 -5.96 10.61 -3.20
CA MET A 76 -6.39 9.25 -2.83
C MET A 76 -5.85 8.20 -3.78
N ALA A 77 -5.71 8.54 -5.06
CA ALA A 77 -5.12 7.60 -6.02
C ALA A 77 -3.65 7.35 -5.69
N TRP A 78 -2.93 8.40 -5.35
CA TRP A 78 -1.52 8.28 -4.99
C TRP A 78 -1.35 7.43 -3.72
N MET A 79 -2.15 7.73 -2.70
CA MET A 79 -2.09 6.96 -1.46
C MET A 79 -2.55 5.52 -1.68
N GLY A 80 -3.55 5.33 -2.52
CA GLY A 80 -4.02 3.99 -2.84
C GLY A 80 -2.96 3.13 -3.51
N LEU A 81 -2.15 3.73 -4.37
CA LEU A 81 -1.03 3.01 -4.97
C LEU A 81 -0.03 2.56 -3.92
N ILE A 82 0.24 3.40 -2.93
CA ILE A 82 1.14 3.04 -1.85
C ILE A 82 0.59 1.86 -1.07
N VAL A 83 -0.69 1.93 -0.69
CA VAL A 83 -1.32 0.86 0.06
C VAL A 83 -1.31 -0.44 -0.76
N ARG A 84 -1.66 -0.34 -2.03
CA ARG A 84 -1.68 -1.53 -2.89
C ARG A 84 -0.31 -2.15 -3.00
N SER A 85 0.71 -1.34 -3.17
CA SER A 85 2.07 -1.82 -3.27
C SER A 85 2.49 -2.55 -1.99
N ARG A 86 2.19 -1.97 -0.84
CA ARG A 86 2.52 -2.60 0.43
C ARG A 86 1.73 -3.87 0.66
N ALA A 87 0.46 -3.87 0.26
CA ALA A 87 -0.37 -5.05 0.42
C ALA A 87 0.12 -6.20 -0.45
N LEU A 88 0.50 -5.91 -1.67
CA LEU A 88 1.03 -6.95 -2.56
C LEU A 88 2.36 -7.47 -2.06
N ASP A 89 3.19 -6.59 -1.50
CA ASP A 89 4.43 -7.03 -0.87
C ASP A 89 4.15 -7.98 0.29
N ALA A 90 3.16 -7.65 1.11
CA ALA A 90 2.79 -8.49 2.23
C ALA A 90 2.32 -9.86 1.77
N LEU A 91 1.53 -9.90 0.68
CA LEU A 91 1.09 -11.17 0.12
C LEU A 91 2.26 -12.00 -0.37
N ARG A 92 3.19 -11.37 -1.06
CA ARG A 92 4.35 -12.08 -1.57
C ARG A 92 5.20 -12.64 -0.44
N LYS A 93 5.35 -11.87 0.62
CA LYS A 93 6.10 -12.32 1.77
C LYS A 93 5.44 -13.52 2.41
N ARG A 94 4.13 -13.46 2.60
CA ARG A 94 3.41 -14.58 3.19
C ARG A 94 3.50 -15.82 2.33
N THR A 95 3.40 -15.65 1.02
CA THR A 95 3.51 -16.76 0.10
C THR A 95 4.89 -17.39 0.19
N THR A 96 5.93 -16.56 0.25
CA THR A 96 7.29 -17.04 0.37
C THR A 96 7.50 -17.80 1.68
N ASP A 97 7.02 -17.23 2.78
CA ASP A 97 7.14 -17.87 4.08
C ASP A 97 6.44 -19.21 4.09
N ARG A 98 5.28 -19.29 3.49
CA ARG A 98 4.55 -20.54 3.42
C ARG A 98 5.26 -21.55 2.54
N ALA A 99 5.83 -21.10 1.45
CA ALA A 99 6.57 -21.97 0.56
C ALA A 99 7.79 -22.55 1.27
N ASP A 100 8.50 -21.73 2.02
CA ASP A 100 9.64 -22.18 2.78
C ASP A 100 9.23 -23.23 3.82
N LEU A 101 8.15 -22.95 4.51
CA LEU A 101 7.64 -23.87 5.51
C LEU A 101 7.23 -25.18 4.88
N MET A 102 6.54 -25.12 3.75
CA MET A 102 6.10 -26.30 3.05
C MET A 102 7.26 -27.12 2.53
N ASN A 103 8.29 -26.47 2.07
CA ASN A 103 9.48 -27.18 1.61
C ASN A 103 10.13 -27.94 2.74
N GLU A 104 10.11 -27.39 3.93
CA GLU A 104 10.64 -28.10 5.07
C GLU A 104 9.78 -29.27 5.47
N LEU A 105 8.47 -29.12 5.32
CA LEU A 105 7.56 -30.14 5.76
C LEU A 105 7.47 -31.29 4.79
N ASP A 106 7.38 -31.00 3.49
CA ASP A 106 7.11 -32.04 2.54
C ASP A 106 7.29 -31.57 1.10
N ASP A 107 8.29 -32.09 0.44
CA ASP A 107 8.55 -31.75 -0.95
C ASP A 107 7.42 -32.14 -1.86
N ALA A 108 6.77 -33.25 -1.57
CA ALA A 108 5.68 -33.70 -2.40
C ALA A 108 4.52 -32.72 -2.38
N MET A 109 4.29 -32.12 -1.25
CA MET A 109 3.23 -31.14 -1.13
C MET A 109 3.58 -29.89 -1.92
N ALA A 110 4.83 -29.55 -1.95
CA ALA A 110 5.28 -28.38 -2.68
C ALA A 110 4.91 -28.49 -4.16
N GLN A 111 4.96 -29.68 -4.70
CA GLN A 111 4.62 -29.86 -6.08
C GLN A 111 3.16 -29.61 -6.34
N THR A 112 2.34 -29.98 -5.39
CA THR A 112 0.92 -29.76 -5.54
C THR A 112 0.60 -28.28 -5.57
N LEU A 113 1.37 -27.51 -4.87
CA LEU A 113 1.15 -26.07 -4.79
C LEU A 113 1.62 -25.34 -6.02
N ASP A 114 2.40 -25.99 -6.85
CA ASP A 114 2.85 -25.35 -8.07
C ASP A 114 1.68 -24.96 -8.95
N GLY A 115 0.62 -25.72 -8.90
CA GLY A 115 -0.56 -25.40 -9.67
C GLY A 115 -1.19 -24.09 -9.27
N ASP A 116 -0.93 -23.72 -8.02
CA ASP A 116 -1.45 -22.47 -7.50
C ASP A 116 -0.40 -21.41 -7.48
N ALA A 117 0.62 -21.61 -8.22
CA ALA A 117 1.70 -20.67 -8.28
C ALA A 117 1.15 -19.29 -8.53
N PRO A 118 1.82 -18.33 -8.01
CA PRO A 118 1.37 -16.99 -8.07
C PRO A 118 1.08 -16.60 -9.47
N ASN A 119 0.01 -15.99 -9.58
CA ASN A 119 -0.41 -15.47 -10.82
C ASN A 119 0.68 -14.54 -11.35
N PRO A 120 1.29 -14.85 -12.48
CA PRO A 120 2.33 -13.98 -13.01
C PRO A 120 1.85 -12.57 -13.26
N MET A 121 0.58 -12.42 -13.54
CA MET A 121 0.02 -11.10 -13.76
C MET A 121 0.05 -10.28 -12.51
N ASP A 122 -0.21 -10.88 -11.38
CA ASP A 122 -0.17 -10.16 -10.13
C ASP A 122 1.24 -9.70 -9.82
N ALA A 123 2.21 -10.53 -10.11
CA ALA A 123 3.59 -10.15 -9.88
C ALA A 123 3.99 -9.00 -10.79
N ALA A 124 3.55 -9.04 -12.03
CA ALA A 124 3.87 -7.98 -12.96
C ALA A 124 3.23 -6.66 -12.54
N ASP A 125 1.98 -6.72 -12.11
CA ASP A 125 1.30 -5.55 -11.61
C ASP A 125 2.01 -4.96 -10.43
N ALA A 126 2.42 -5.78 -9.50
CA ALA A 126 3.11 -5.32 -8.34
C ALA A 126 4.42 -4.64 -8.71
N SER A 127 5.12 -5.19 -9.68
CA SER A 127 6.37 -4.61 -10.13
C SER A 127 6.14 -3.26 -10.76
N ASP A 128 5.14 -3.15 -11.60
CA ASP A 128 4.83 -1.90 -12.25
C ASP A 128 4.50 -0.83 -11.26
N GLN A 129 3.75 -1.19 -10.25
CA GLN A 129 3.36 -0.21 -9.25
C GLN A 129 4.51 0.17 -8.36
N ALA A 130 5.35 -0.77 -8.02
CA ALA A 130 6.54 -0.45 -7.25
C ALA A 130 7.43 0.49 -8.04
N PHE A 131 7.54 0.26 -9.32
CA PHE A 131 8.31 1.12 -10.18
C PHE A 131 7.73 2.54 -10.20
N ALA A 132 6.42 2.64 -10.31
CA ALA A 132 5.76 3.93 -10.29
C ALA A 132 6.02 4.68 -8.99
N LEU A 133 6.01 3.97 -7.88
CA LEU A 133 6.30 4.59 -6.60
C LEU A 133 7.74 5.07 -6.54
N HIS A 134 8.65 4.31 -7.06
CA HIS A 134 10.05 4.72 -7.09
C HIS A 134 10.23 5.97 -7.90
N HIS A 135 9.50 6.09 -8.98
CA HIS A 135 9.57 7.30 -9.77
C HIS A 135 9.07 8.50 -9.00
N CYS A 136 8.08 8.30 -8.18
CA CYS A 136 7.55 9.38 -7.37
C CYS A 136 8.48 9.72 -6.21
N LEU A 137 9.27 8.79 -5.79
CA LEU A 137 10.17 9.03 -4.68
C LEU A 137 11.52 9.49 -5.17
#